data_4853dc44de75d72342255289f0e2defa
#
_entry.id   4853dc44de75d72342255289f0e2defa
#
_cell.length_a   1.000
_cell.length_b   1.000
_cell.length_c   1.000
_cell.angle_alpha   90.00
_cell.angle_beta   90.00
_cell.angle_gamma   90.00
#
_symmetry.space_group_name_H-M   'P 1'
#
loop_
_entity.id
_entity.type
_entity.pdbx_description
1 polymer ?
#
loop_
_entity_poly.entity_id
_entity_poly.type
_entity_poly.pdbx_seq_one_letter_code
_entity_poly.pdbx_strand_id
1 'polypeptide(L)'
;MSDGQVISAAAVITNPTGLHARPAVKLTKLAKSFEAQLRLRVGENGKWTDAKSVARVLSLKAPAGQTLFFEAEGPDAAEALSNITELVRRNFDEGSQRERQFEGQVASAGLGDGFLVVYSRPQMDGFNGTEAANPQAERKLLEGALARAALQLERLKSDGGAMASEILDFQLELLRDSALLEPAYRSIAEGKPAARAFGETLEAQIADYRSATDKYFAARASDLTDLRDRVLTALAPVAHVAAQDAPAEGGIYLADDLTPSRFLELDWSRWRGVALLGGSAASHVAILARSRGVPLLVGVRASLEDVVDGETAVLDAETGRLIVSPSEATTGWVRERQQARAQRAELDDKYRAAPAVSAGGTRVAVQINVESERTLEDLAPASCDGIGLTRTEFLFHGRGSLPDEETQYRFYSRLIGWAAGKPVTIRTLDAGGDKPIPGLTPHGESNPFLGVRGIRLSLAHPDVFRVQLRALARAAALGPLKVMLPMVTTPAELDEARKMLREEAAALDARGIVATVPPLGIMVEVPAVAIAIGRFDAAFYSIGTNDLVQYVTACSRESADLSALYDPLNPAVLELIARVAAHGRASGREVSVCGEMASDPELVPHLLDAGITSLSVAPSALGRVKHAVSDHAR
;
A
#
# COMPACT_ATOMS: atom_id res chain seq x y z
N MET A 1 -56.95 7.69 43.30
CA MET A 1 -56.53 9.01 42.82
C MET A 1 -55.53 9.52 43.84
N SER A 2 -54.25 9.23 43.63
CA SER A 2 -53.15 9.78 44.45
C SER A 2 -52.65 11.01 43.73
N ASP A 3 -52.77 12.16 44.40
CA ASP A 3 -52.19 13.44 43.97
C ASP A 3 -50.77 13.25 43.47
N GLY A 4 -50.43 13.89 42.34
CA GLY A 4 -49.16 13.76 41.65
C GLY A 4 -48.03 14.35 42.49
N GLN A 5 -47.45 13.54 43.36
CA GLN A 5 -46.24 13.95 44.09
C GLN A 5 -45.07 14.02 43.14
N VAL A 6 -44.54 15.21 42.91
CA VAL A 6 -43.28 15.38 42.13
C VAL A 6 -42.14 14.84 42.98
N ILE A 7 -41.43 13.90 42.46
CA ILE A 7 -40.21 13.35 43.06
C ILE A 7 -38.99 13.77 42.26
N SER A 8 -37.83 13.87 42.92
CA SER A 8 -36.60 14.34 42.30
C SER A 8 -35.42 13.41 42.58
N ALA A 9 -34.47 13.41 41.65
CA ALA A 9 -33.20 12.69 41.76
C ALA A 9 -32.08 13.47 41.07
N ALA A 10 -30.83 13.12 41.36
CA ALA A 10 -29.67 13.72 40.71
C ALA A 10 -28.61 12.68 40.38
N ALA A 11 -27.87 12.91 39.32
CA ALA A 11 -26.72 12.13 38.93
C ALA A 11 -25.66 12.99 38.28
N VAL A 12 -24.39 12.69 38.52
CA VAL A 12 -23.23 13.38 37.92
C VAL A 12 -22.89 12.74 36.59
N ILE A 13 -22.64 13.53 35.56
CA ILE A 13 -22.15 13.08 34.26
C ILE A 13 -20.67 12.73 34.43
N THR A 14 -20.34 11.45 34.35
CA THR A 14 -18.96 10.95 34.41
C THR A 14 -18.37 10.65 33.03
N ASN A 15 -19.19 10.67 31.99
CA ASN A 15 -18.78 10.51 30.60
C ASN A 15 -17.86 11.67 30.16
N PRO A 16 -16.64 11.41 29.67
CA PRO A 16 -15.65 12.44 29.28
C PRO A 16 -16.17 13.42 28.21
N THR A 17 -17.06 13.00 27.35
CA THR A 17 -17.64 13.82 26.26
C THR A 17 -18.91 14.59 26.69
N GLY A 18 -19.41 14.35 27.90
CA GLY A 18 -20.63 15.00 28.41
C GLY A 18 -21.91 14.48 27.76
N LEU A 19 -23.00 15.25 27.88
CA LEU A 19 -24.32 14.93 27.34
C LEU A 19 -24.42 15.36 25.88
N HIS A 20 -23.72 14.62 24.99
CA HIS A 20 -23.79 14.84 23.54
C HIS A 20 -24.89 13.99 22.86
N ALA A 21 -24.90 13.87 21.54
CA ALA A 21 -26.00 13.30 20.77
C ALA A 21 -26.43 11.88 21.23
N ARG A 22 -25.49 10.93 21.45
CA ARG A 22 -25.80 9.56 21.87
C ARG A 22 -26.39 9.47 23.28
N PRO A 23 -25.75 10.02 24.34
CA PRO A 23 -26.36 10.08 25.67
C PRO A 23 -27.73 10.70 25.65
N ALA A 24 -27.92 11.83 24.92
CA ALA A 24 -29.19 12.49 24.81
C ALA A 24 -30.27 11.62 24.17
N VAL A 25 -29.95 10.89 23.10
CA VAL A 25 -30.88 9.95 22.45
C VAL A 25 -31.25 8.79 23.37
N LYS A 26 -30.26 8.17 24.05
CA LYS A 26 -30.50 7.06 24.98
C LYS A 26 -31.37 7.50 26.16
N LEU A 27 -31.03 8.65 26.77
CA LEU A 27 -31.81 9.23 27.85
C LEU A 27 -33.25 9.50 27.41
N THR A 28 -33.42 10.16 26.27
CA THR A 28 -34.75 10.52 25.75
C THR A 28 -35.56 9.28 25.36
N LYS A 29 -34.92 8.24 24.79
CA LYS A 29 -35.58 6.96 24.46
C LYS A 29 -36.07 6.27 25.72
N LEU A 30 -35.24 6.22 26.76
CA LEU A 30 -35.62 5.68 28.07
C LEU A 30 -36.71 6.50 28.72
N ALA A 31 -36.62 7.84 28.69
CA ALA A 31 -37.65 8.72 29.23
C ALA A 31 -39.00 8.53 28.55
N LYS A 32 -39.02 8.26 27.26
CA LYS A 32 -40.27 8.01 26.50
C LYS A 32 -40.94 6.67 26.83
N SER A 33 -40.24 5.69 27.40
CA SER A 33 -40.83 4.41 27.77
C SER A 33 -41.68 4.48 29.03
N PHE A 34 -41.66 5.61 29.73
CA PHE A 34 -42.44 5.83 30.96
C PHE A 34 -43.64 6.75 30.71
N GLU A 35 -44.73 6.55 31.46
CA GLU A 35 -45.91 7.43 31.39
C GLU A 35 -45.65 8.78 32.11
N ALA A 36 -44.83 8.77 33.18
CA ALA A 36 -44.51 9.96 33.97
C ALA A 36 -44.04 11.13 33.09
N GLN A 37 -44.40 12.33 33.50
CA GLN A 37 -43.76 13.54 32.97
C GLN A 37 -42.38 13.69 33.60
N LEU A 38 -41.36 13.76 32.73
CA LEU A 38 -39.96 13.79 33.12
C LEU A 38 -39.32 15.09 32.64
N ARG A 39 -38.67 15.81 33.58
CA ARG A 39 -37.91 17.03 33.31
C ARG A 39 -36.50 16.88 33.83
N LEU A 40 -35.55 17.53 33.17
CA LEU A 40 -34.17 17.61 33.66
C LEU A 40 -33.60 19.01 33.55
N ARG A 41 -32.57 19.30 34.34
CA ARG A 41 -31.78 20.52 34.30
C ARG A 41 -30.31 20.23 34.62
N VAL A 42 -29.42 21.15 34.23
CA VAL A 42 -27.99 21.09 34.53
C VAL A 42 -27.70 22.05 35.68
N GLY A 43 -27.11 21.52 36.76
CA GLY A 43 -26.82 22.30 37.95
C GLY A 43 -28.10 22.75 38.73
N GLU A 44 -27.90 23.30 39.92
CA GLU A 44 -29.00 23.68 40.83
C GLU A 44 -29.90 24.80 40.28
N ASN A 45 -29.36 25.70 39.50
CA ASN A 45 -30.04 26.90 38.98
C ASN A 45 -30.40 26.79 37.47
N GLY A 46 -30.24 25.61 36.85
CA GLY A 46 -30.56 25.40 35.45
C GLY A 46 -32.05 25.45 35.12
N LYS A 47 -32.39 25.76 33.89
CA LYS A 47 -33.77 25.75 33.42
C LYS A 47 -34.26 24.30 33.21
N TRP A 48 -35.43 23.99 33.78
CA TRP A 48 -36.09 22.72 33.55
C TRP A 48 -36.46 22.49 32.08
N THR A 49 -36.14 21.34 31.60
CA THR A 49 -36.28 20.95 30.19
C THR A 49 -36.95 19.57 30.12
N ASP A 50 -37.79 19.36 29.12
CA ASP A 50 -38.46 18.10 28.88
C ASP A 50 -37.46 17.00 28.50
N ALA A 51 -37.37 15.94 29.34
CA ALA A 51 -36.48 14.80 29.14
C ALA A 51 -36.88 13.91 27.95
N LYS A 52 -38.11 14.02 27.46
CA LYS A 52 -38.60 13.24 26.31
C LYS A 52 -38.28 13.88 24.95
N SER A 53 -37.60 15.05 24.93
CA SER A 53 -37.23 15.75 23.71
C SER A 53 -35.73 15.76 23.48
N VAL A 54 -35.23 15.03 22.46
CA VAL A 54 -33.80 14.99 22.12
C VAL A 54 -33.23 16.38 21.89
N ALA A 55 -33.92 17.21 21.11
CA ALA A 55 -33.44 18.56 20.77
C ALA A 55 -33.30 19.45 22.03
N ARG A 56 -34.23 19.34 22.96
CA ARG A 56 -34.18 20.10 24.22
C ARG A 56 -33.10 19.60 25.16
N VAL A 57 -32.88 18.27 25.23
CA VAL A 57 -31.82 17.65 26.03
C VAL A 57 -30.45 18.04 25.47
N LEU A 58 -30.26 18.02 24.16
CA LEU A 58 -29.02 18.45 23.50
C LEU A 58 -28.73 19.93 23.72
N SER A 59 -29.78 20.80 23.79
CA SER A 59 -29.59 22.23 24.00
C SER A 59 -29.02 22.58 25.38
N LEU A 60 -29.03 21.65 26.33
CA LEU A 60 -28.42 21.82 27.66
C LEU A 60 -26.90 21.89 27.65
N LYS A 61 -26.25 21.34 26.63
CA LYS A 61 -24.78 21.32 26.42
C LYS A 61 -24.00 20.96 27.70
N ALA A 62 -24.45 19.98 28.46
CA ALA A 62 -23.89 19.60 29.74
C ALA A 62 -22.55 18.88 29.60
N PRO A 63 -21.40 19.45 30.02
CA PRO A 63 -20.09 18.79 29.96
C PRO A 63 -19.93 17.75 31.07
N ALA A 64 -18.84 16.97 30.98
CA ALA A 64 -18.42 16.05 32.03
C ALA A 64 -18.26 16.78 33.38
N GLY A 65 -18.55 16.08 34.47
CA GLY A 65 -18.48 16.62 35.83
C GLY A 65 -19.70 17.44 36.31
N GLN A 66 -20.63 17.77 35.42
CA GLN A 66 -21.87 18.47 35.78
C GLN A 66 -22.91 17.50 36.36
N THR A 67 -23.71 18.02 37.32
CA THR A 67 -24.84 17.28 37.90
C THR A 67 -26.11 17.57 37.12
N LEU A 68 -26.76 16.49 36.68
CA LEU A 68 -28.10 16.50 36.12
C LEU A 68 -29.10 16.30 37.26
N PHE A 69 -30.07 17.22 37.38
CA PHE A 69 -31.20 17.09 38.27
C PHE A 69 -32.42 16.67 37.47
N PHE A 70 -33.18 15.72 37.98
CA PHE A 70 -34.37 15.18 37.35
C PHE A 70 -35.58 15.37 38.26
N GLU A 71 -36.74 15.60 37.66
CA GLU A 71 -38.04 15.57 38.28
C GLU A 71 -38.98 14.67 37.48
N ALA A 72 -39.78 13.91 38.20
CA ALA A 72 -40.81 13.08 37.61
C ALA A 72 -42.12 13.20 38.35
N GLU A 73 -43.24 13.20 37.61
CA GLU A 73 -44.62 13.24 38.08
C GLU A 73 -45.45 12.23 37.30
N GLY A 74 -46.11 11.30 37.99
CA GLY A 74 -46.93 10.28 37.34
C GLY A 74 -46.87 8.92 38.03
N PRO A 75 -47.62 7.93 37.54
CA PRO A 75 -47.77 6.63 38.21
C PRO A 75 -46.50 5.82 38.32
N ASP A 76 -45.58 5.96 37.36
CA ASP A 76 -44.31 5.26 37.28
C ASP A 76 -43.07 6.17 37.52
N ALA A 77 -43.29 7.33 38.14
CA ALA A 77 -42.28 8.37 38.38
C ALA A 77 -41.05 7.83 39.14
N ALA A 78 -41.25 7.03 40.19
CA ALA A 78 -40.15 6.49 40.98
C ALA A 78 -39.29 5.50 40.19
N GLU A 79 -39.89 4.65 39.39
CA GLU A 79 -39.20 3.72 38.51
C GLU A 79 -38.45 4.46 37.40
N ALA A 80 -39.06 5.47 36.78
CA ALA A 80 -38.47 6.30 35.77
C ALA A 80 -37.21 7.01 36.25
N LEU A 81 -37.25 7.65 37.44
CA LEU A 81 -36.07 8.33 38.04
C LEU A 81 -34.96 7.34 38.37
N SER A 82 -35.31 6.17 38.94
CA SER A 82 -34.32 5.14 39.24
C SER A 82 -33.59 4.70 37.99
N ASN A 83 -34.31 4.37 36.92
CA ASN A 83 -33.73 3.89 35.67
C ASN A 83 -32.92 4.99 34.95
N ILE A 84 -33.39 6.24 34.92
CA ILE A 84 -32.68 7.34 34.30
C ILE A 84 -31.38 7.71 35.05
N THR A 85 -31.42 7.76 36.36
CA THR A 85 -30.22 8.05 37.16
C THR A 85 -29.20 6.93 37.08
N GLU A 86 -29.66 5.69 37.01
CA GLU A 86 -28.80 4.53 36.78
C GLU A 86 -28.17 4.56 35.40
N LEU A 87 -28.92 4.92 34.35
CA LEU A 87 -28.38 5.13 32.99
C LEU A 87 -27.26 6.18 32.98
N VAL A 88 -27.43 7.31 33.70
CA VAL A 88 -26.39 8.35 33.84
C VAL A 88 -25.17 7.80 34.59
N ARG A 89 -25.35 7.10 35.72
CA ARG A 89 -24.26 6.48 36.50
C ARG A 89 -23.47 5.44 35.72
N ARG A 90 -24.13 4.71 34.83
CA ARG A 90 -23.48 3.78 33.89
C ARG A 90 -22.91 4.44 32.65
N ASN A 91 -22.65 5.75 32.69
CA ASN A 91 -22.15 6.51 31.56
C ASN A 91 -23.00 6.37 30.28
N PHE A 92 -24.34 6.32 30.46
CA PHE A 92 -25.28 6.09 29.36
C PHE A 92 -25.00 4.79 28.59
N ASP A 93 -24.45 3.77 29.26
CA ASP A 93 -23.96 2.53 28.67
C ASP A 93 -22.91 2.75 27.55
N GLU A 94 -22.18 3.86 27.59
CA GLU A 94 -21.10 4.16 26.63
C GLU A 94 -19.79 3.43 26.97
N GLY A 95 -19.63 2.96 28.21
CA GLY A 95 -18.48 2.16 28.64
C GLY A 95 -18.67 0.63 28.53
N SER A 96 -19.83 0.15 28.06
CA SER A 96 -20.14 -1.28 27.96
C SER A 96 -20.33 -1.78 26.52
N GLN A 97 -19.86 -1.06 25.51
CA GLN A 97 -19.75 -1.68 24.20
C GLN A 97 -18.69 -2.78 24.31
N ARG A 98 -19.10 -4.04 24.21
CA ARG A 98 -18.18 -5.17 24.10
C ARG A 98 -17.29 -4.94 22.91
N GLU A 99 -16.00 -5.15 23.08
CA GLU A 99 -15.05 -5.22 21.98
C GLU A 99 -15.61 -6.12 20.88
N ARG A 100 -15.68 -5.60 19.66
CA ARG A 100 -16.13 -6.31 18.47
C ARG A 100 -14.96 -6.45 17.53
N GLN A 101 -14.77 -7.64 16.99
CA GLN A 101 -13.69 -7.93 16.07
C GLN A 101 -14.28 -8.36 14.73
N PHE A 102 -13.78 -7.79 13.67
CA PHE A 102 -14.14 -8.10 12.29
C PHE A 102 -12.90 -8.53 11.52
N GLU A 103 -13.00 -9.66 10.84
CA GLU A 103 -11.92 -10.18 10.02
C GLU A 103 -11.93 -9.52 8.63
N GLY A 104 -10.73 -9.29 8.07
CA GLY A 104 -10.50 -8.81 6.73
C GLY A 104 -9.20 -9.35 6.17
N GLN A 105 -9.00 -9.19 4.87
CA GLN A 105 -7.76 -9.56 4.21
C GLN A 105 -6.75 -8.41 4.31
N VAL A 106 -5.51 -8.72 4.70
CA VAL A 106 -4.42 -7.74 4.71
C VAL A 106 -4.04 -7.36 3.28
N ALA A 107 -4.18 -6.10 2.95
CA ALA A 107 -3.77 -5.53 1.66
C ALA A 107 -2.51 -4.67 1.78
N SER A 108 -2.31 -4.01 2.93
CA SER A 108 -1.07 -3.31 3.29
C SER A 108 -0.88 -3.43 4.79
N ALA A 109 0.24 -4.00 5.21
CA ALA A 109 0.50 -4.28 6.62
C ALA A 109 0.71 -3.01 7.46
N GLY A 110 0.30 -3.07 8.71
CA GLY A 110 0.52 -2.00 9.69
C GLY A 110 -0.51 -2.02 10.81
N LEU A 111 -0.29 -1.17 11.80
CA LEU A 111 -1.15 -1.05 12.98
C LEU A 111 -1.59 0.40 13.14
N GLY A 112 -2.89 0.65 13.15
CA GLY A 112 -3.49 1.96 13.38
C GLY A 112 -4.48 1.94 14.54
N ASP A 113 -4.45 2.96 15.38
CA ASP A 113 -5.45 3.18 16.42
C ASP A 113 -6.05 4.58 16.30
N GLY A 114 -7.35 4.72 16.52
CA GLY A 114 -8.02 5.98 16.34
C GLY A 114 -9.53 5.87 16.37
N PHE A 115 -10.19 6.76 15.62
CA PHE A 115 -11.64 6.81 15.49
C PHE A 115 -12.07 6.36 14.10
N LEU A 116 -13.14 5.59 14.02
CA LEU A 116 -13.76 5.28 12.74
C LEU A 116 -14.36 6.54 12.12
N VAL A 117 -14.02 6.75 10.86
CA VAL A 117 -14.69 7.74 10.02
C VAL A 117 -15.40 6.96 8.93
N VAL A 118 -16.71 6.86 9.07
CA VAL A 118 -17.56 6.08 8.17
C VAL A 118 -17.91 6.91 6.96
N TYR A 119 -17.38 6.51 5.80
CA TYR A 119 -17.67 7.17 4.54
C TYR A 119 -18.78 6.42 3.79
N SER A 120 -19.90 7.09 3.59
CA SER A 120 -20.97 6.62 2.72
C SER A 120 -20.90 7.36 1.39
N ARG A 121 -20.93 6.62 0.27
CA ARG A 121 -20.95 7.25 -1.05
C ARG A 121 -22.15 8.17 -1.18
N PRO A 122 -22.02 9.34 -1.85
CA PRO A 122 -23.15 10.17 -2.20
C PRO A 122 -24.16 9.34 -3.01
N GLN A 123 -25.38 9.19 -2.51
CA GLN A 123 -26.43 8.51 -3.26
C GLN A 123 -26.88 9.39 -4.41
N MET A 124 -27.18 8.78 -5.56
CA MET A 124 -27.68 9.46 -6.78
C MET A 124 -29.02 10.16 -6.59
N ASP A 125 -29.72 9.93 -5.48
CA ASP A 125 -31.05 10.47 -5.18
C ASP A 125 -31.12 12.01 -5.13
N GLY A 126 -29.99 12.68 -4.95
CA GLY A 126 -29.90 14.15 -5.01
C GLY A 126 -29.98 14.75 -6.41
N PHE A 127 -29.90 13.93 -7.47
CA PHE A 127 -29.93 14.37 -8.88
C PHE A 127 -31.25 14.06 -9.59
N ASN A 128 -32.32 13.75 -8.85
CA ASN A 128 -33.66 13.47 -9.36
C ASN A 128 -34.40 14.73 -9.86
N GLY A 129 -33.73 15.64 -10.57
CA GLY A 129 -34.34 16.74 -11.29
C GLY A 129 -35.23 16.23 -12.42
N THR A 130 -36.44 16.80 -12.51
CA THR A 130 -37.36 16.71 -13.64
C THR A 130 -36.66 17.10 -14.94
N GLU A 131 -37.20 16.64 -16.10
CA GLU A 131 -36.69 16.82 -17.46
C GLU A 131 -35.93 18.15 -17.68
N ALA A 132 -34.80 18.06 -18.36
CA ALA A 132 -33.97 19.22 -18.68
C ALA A 132 -34.69 20.20 -19.59
N ALA A 133 -34.91 21.40 -19.15
CA ALA A 133 -35.57 22.44 -19.94
C ALA A 133 -34.75 22.87 -21.17
N ASN A 134 -33.42 22.63 -21.19
CA ASN A 134 -32.55 23.02 -22.30
C ASN A 134 -31.38 22.01 -22.49
N PRO A 135 -31.47 21.10 -23.48
CA PRO A 135 -30.42 20.13 -23.78
C PRO A 135 -29.03 20.73 -24.08
N GLN A 136 -28.98 21.91 -24.68
CA GLN A 136 -27.72 22.59 -25.00
C GLN A 136 -27.03 23.11 -23.73
N ALA A 137 -27.79 23.58 -22.73
CA ALA A 137 -27.26 23.99 -21.44
C ALA A 137 -26.74 22.81 -20.67
N GLU A 138 -27.46 21.68 -20.63
CA GLU A 138 -27.04 20.44 -19.99
C GLU A 138 -25.75 19.87 -20.62
N ARG A 139 -25.65 19.90 -21.93
CA ARG A 139 -24.44 19.49 -22.63
C ARG A 139 -23.23 20.34 -22.21
N LYS A 140 -23.38 21.67 -22.16
CA LYS A 140 -22.30 22.57 -21.68
C LYS A 140 -21.95 22.34 -20.23
N LEU A 141 -22.91 22.00 -19.37
CA LEU A 141 -22.67 21.64 -17.98
C LEU A 141 -21.80 20.37 -17.88
N LEU A 142 -22.13 19.32 -18.67
CA LEU A 142 -21.33 18.11 -18.73
C LEU A 142 -19.92 18.37 -19.26
N GLU A 143 -19.78 19.08 -20.38
CA GLU A 143 -18.47 19.44 -20.94
C GLU A 143 -17.61 20.22 -19.93
N GLY A 144 -18.21 21.16 -19.20
CA GLY A 144 -17.54 21.90 -18.14
C GLY A 144 -17.14 21.03 -16.94
N ALA A 145 -17.95 20.05 -16.57
CA ALA A 145 -17.65 19.11 -15.50
C ALA A 145 -16.51 18.15 -15.89
N LEU A 146 -16.53 17.62 -17.12
CA LEU A 146 -15.47 16.79 -17.68
C LEU A 146 -14.13 17.54 -17.69
N ALA A 147 -14.12 18.80 -18.12
CA ALA A 147 -12.91 19.63 -18.11
C ALA A 147 -12.37 19.87 -16.69
N ARG A 148 -13.25 20.12 -15.71
CA ARG A 148 -12.84 20.25 -14.30
C ARG A 148 -12.29 18.95 -13.74
N ALA A 149 -12.94 17.82 -14.02
CA ALA A 149 -12.48 16.51 -13.61
C ALA A 149 -11.08 16.18 -14.19
N ALA A 150 -10.88 16.45 -15.49
CA ALA A 150 -9.57 16.28 -16.13
C ALA A 150 -8.49 17.14 -15.47
N LEU A 151 -8.76 18.41 -15.18
CA LEU A 151 -7.79 19.29 -14.50
C LEU A 151 -7.42 18.81 -13.09
N GLN A 152 -8.38 18.25 -12.36
CA GLN A 152 -8.12 17.65 -11.04
C GLN A 152 -7.23 16.42 -11.16
N LEU A 153 -7.50 15.51 -12.11
CA LEU A 153 -6.68 14.32 -12.35
C LEU A 153 -5.26 14.68 -12.79
N GLU A 154 -5.10 15.70 -13.63
CA GLU A 154 -3.78 16.20 -14.05
C GLU A 154 -2.95 16.71 -12.85
N ARG A 155 -3.59 17.41 -11.90
CA ARG A 155 -2.93 17.85 -10.65
C ARG A 155 -2.51 16.67 -9.79
N LEU A 156 -3.42 15.72 -9.54
CA LEU A 156 -3.13 14.51 -8.78
C LEU A 156 -2.00 13.68 -9.42
N LYS A 157 -1.92 13.68 -10.76
CA LYS A 157 -0.86 13.03 -11.50
C LYS A 157 0.50 13.66 -11.22
N SER A 158 0.59 15.00 -11.18
CA SER A 158 1.83 15.70 -10.87
C SER A 158 2.36 15.40 -9.48
N ASP A 159 1.44 15.20 -8.51
CA ASP A 159 1.77 15.01 -7.10
C ASP A 159 1.91 13.52 -6.71
N GLY A 160 1.30 12.63 -7.49
CA GLY A 160 1.10 11.21 -7.13
C GLY A 160 2.25 10.26 -7.46
N GLY A 161 3.16 10.65 -8.34
CA GLY A 161 4.29 9.83 -8.80
C GLY A 161 3.98 8.82 -9.93
N ALA A 162 4.97 8.03 -10.39
CA ALA A 162 4.88 7.22 -11.62
C ALA A 162 3.74 6.19 -11.60
N MET A 163 3.52 5.49 -10.49
CA MET A 163 2.45 4.49 -10.37
C MET A 163 1.06 5.13 -10.37
N ALA A 164 0.89 6.26 -9.66
CA ALA A 164 -0.33 7.05 -9.72
C ALA A 164 -0.55 7.64 -11.11
N SER A 165 0.52 8.05 -11.79
CA SER A 165 0.48 8.58 -13.16
C SER A 165 -0.14 7.58 -14.13
N GLU A 166 0.26 6.32 -14.09
CA GLU A 166 -0.25 5.29 -15.01
C GLU A 166 -1.77 5.05 -14.84
N ILE A 167 -2.24 5.00 -13.58
CA ILE A 167 -3.67 4.83 -13.27
C ILE A 167 -4.46 6.07 -13.72
N LEU A 168 -3.94 7.27 -13.45
CA LEU A 168 -4.62 8.52 -13.78
C LEU A 168 -4.57 8.82 -15.28
N ASP A 169 -3.54 8.38 -16.01
CA ASP A 169 -3.48 8.48 -17.48
C ASP A 169 -4.63 7.71 -18.14
N PHE A 170 -4.90 6.50 -17.66
CA PHE A 170 -6.03 5.71 -18.13
C PHE A 170 -7.37 6.44 -17.91
N GLN A 171 -7.57 7.04 -16.74
CA GLN A 171 -8.78 7.81 -16.44
C GLN A 171 -8.90 9.08 -17.32
N LEU A 172 -7.78 9.77 -17.58
CA LEU A 172 -7.74 10.94 -18.48
C LEU A 172 -8.09 10.58 -19.92
N GLU A 173 -7.62 9.43 -20.42
CA GLU A 173 -7.98 8.94 -21.75
C GLU A 173 -9.47 8.58 -21.82
N LEU A 174 -10.03 7.93 -20.78
CA LEU A 174 -11.47 7.64 -20.72
C LEU A 174 -12.34 8.91 -20.74
N LEU A 175 -11.91 10.00 -20.07
CA LEU A 175 -12.61 11.29 -20.10
C LEU A 175 -12.66 11.92 -21.50
N ARG A 176 -11.72 11.55 -22.36
CA ARG A 176 -11.59 12.06 -23.74
C ARG A 176 -12.22 11.12 -24.77
N ASP A 177 -12.60 9.91 -24.35
CA ASP A 177 -13.14 8.91 -25.25
C ASP A 177 -14.58 9.26 -25.67
N SER A 178 -14.73 9.62 -26.95
CA SER A 178 -16.02 9.96 -27.53
C SER A 178 -17.01 8.77 -27.52
N ALA A 179 -16.52 7.53 -27.64
CA ALA A 179 -17.38 6.35 -27.62
C ALA A 179 -18.00 6.12 -26.24
N LEU A 180 -17.27 6.44 -25.16
CA LEU A 180 -17.77 6.39 -23.79
C LEU A 180 -18.82 7.48 -23.52
N LEU A 181 -18.64 8.67 -24.08
CA LEU A 181 -19.47 9.84 -23.79
C LEU A 181 -20.71 9.98 -24.70
N GLU A 182 -20.68 9.40 -25.90
CA GLU A 182 -21.76 9.51 -26.89
C GLU A 182 -23.16 9.08 -26.37
N PRO A 183 -23.30 7.97 -25.59
CA PRO A 183 -24.58 7.60 -25.01
C PRO A 183 -25.15 8.67 -24.05
N ALA A 184 -24.27 9.29 -23.25
CA ALA A 184 -24.67 10.37 -22.35
C ALA A 184 -25.15 11.60 -23.12
N TYR A 185 -24.42 12.02 -24.17
CA TYR A 185 -24.84 13.15 -25.01
C TYR A 185 -26.14 12.88 -25.73
N ARG A 186 -26.40 11.65 -26.18
CA ARG A 186 -27.67 11.26 -26.79
C ARG A 186 -28.82 11.37 -25.79
N SER A 187 -28.64 10.85 -24.57
CA SER A 187 -29.64 10.95 -23.50
C SER A 187 -29.93 12.41 -23.12
N ILE A 188 -28.91 13.29 -23.13
CA ILE A 188 -29.12 14.74 -22.93
C ILE A 188 -29.95 15.34 -24.07
N ALA A 189 -29.70 14.98 -25.32
CA ALA A 189 -30.46 15.45 -26.45
C ALA A 189 -31.93 15.00 -26.40
N GLU A 190 -32.20 13.86 -25.75
CA GLU A 190 -33.54 13.34 -25.45
C GLU A 190 -34.22 14.00 -24.23
N GLY A 191 -33.56 14.98 -23.58
CA GLY A 191 -34.13 15.78 -22.48
C GLY A 191 -33.74 15.30 -21.07
N LYS A 192 -32.75 14.37 -20.91
CA LYS A 192 -32.28 14.00 -19.59
C LYS A 192 -31.28 15.03 -19.03
N PRO A 193 -31.29 15.32 -17.72
CA PRO A 193 -30.27 16.13 -17.05
C PRO A 193 -28.87 15.52 -17.20
N ALA A 194 -27.84 16.35 -17.32
CA ALA A 194 -26.46 15.95 -17.54
C ALA A 194 -25.93 14.91 -16.49
N ALA A 195 -26.22 15.15 -15.23
CA ALA A 195 -25.80 14.26 -14.14
C ALA A 195 -26.44 12.86 -14.27
N ARG A 196 -27.73 12.80 -14.60
CA ARG A 196 -28.42 11.52 -14.76
C ARG A 196 -27.98 10.78 -16.01
N ALA A 197 -27.85 11.48 -17.13
CA ALA A 197 -27.43 10.92 -18.41
C ALA A 197 -26.00 10.32 -18.29
N PHE A 198 -25.08 11.06 -17.71
CA PHE A 198 -23.70 10.58 -17.48
C PHE A 198 -23.65 9.44 -16.47
N GLY A 199 -24.35 9.57 -15.34
CA GLY A 199 -24.40 8.55 -14.29
C GLY A 199 -24.93 7.21 -14.78
N GLU A 200 -26.05 7.18 -15.50
CA GLU A 200 -26.64 5.97 -16.08
C GLU A 200 -25.71 5.34 -17.14
N THR A 201 -25.03 6.15 -17.94
CA THR A 201 -24.07 5.67 -18.95
C THR A 201 -22.89 4.95 -18.31
N LEU A 202 -22.28 5.54 -17.29
CA LEU A 202 -21.15 4.94 -16.60
C LEU A 202 -21.58 3.73 -15.75
N GLU A 203 -22.76 3.75 -15.12
CA GLU A 203 -23.26 2.62 -14.34
C GLU A 203 -23.44 1.36 -15.19
N ALA A 204 -23.97 1.50 -16.41
CA ALA A 204 -24.09 0.39 -17.36
C ALA A 204 -22.71 -0.22 -17.69
N GLN A 205 -21.71 0.62 -17.94
CA GLN A 205 -20.34 0.18 -18.21
C GLN A 205 -19.71 -0.49 -16.97
N ILE A 206 -19.90 0.08 -15.79
CA ILE A 206 -19.39 -0.48 -14.53
C ILE A 206 -19.99 -1.87 -14.28
N ALA A 207 -21.28 -2.05 -14.56
CA ALA A 207 -21.96 -3.34 -14.42
C ALA A 207 -21.36 -4.40 -15.36
N ASP A 208 -21.09 -4.03 -16.62
CA ASP A 208 -20.45 -4.92 -17.59
C ASP A 208 -19.06 -5.37 -17.13
N TYR A 209 -18.22 -4.44 -16.66
CA TYR A 209 -16.90 -4.75 -16.15
C TYR A 209 -16.94 -5.62 -14.88
N ARG A 210 -17.89 -5.39 -13.96
CA ARG A 210 -18.09 -6.22 -12.76
C ARG A 210 -18.52 -7.65 -13.09
N SER A 211 -19.25 -7.84 -14.18
CA SER A 211 -19.72 -9.15 -14.63
C SER A 211 -18.65 -9.97 -15.38
N ALA A 212 -17.50 -9.36 -15.71
CA ALA A 212 -16.42 -10.01 -16.42
C ALA A 212 -15.82 -11.15 -15.58
N THR A 213 -15.60 -12.30 -16.20
CA THR A 213 -14.99 -13.48 -15.57
C THR A 213 -13.51 -13.29 -15.28
N ASP A 214 -12.84 -12.39 -15.99
CA ASP A 214 -11.44 -12.04 -15.80
C ASP A 214 -11.29 -11.01 -14.67
N LYS A 215 -10.51 -11.37 -13.65
CA LYS A 215 -10.24 -10.52 -12.48
C LYS A 215 -9.58 -9.17 -12.85
N TYR A 216 -8.81 -9.13 -13.93
CA TYR A 216 -8.19 -7.90 -14.39
C TYR A 216 -9.22 -6.88 -14.88
N PHE A 217 -10.22 -7.34 -15.67
CA PHE A 217 -11.31 -6.47 -16.12
C PHE A 217 -12.23 -6.07 -14.97
N ALA A 218 -12.52 -6.99 -14.04
CA ALA A 218 -13.32 -6.67 -12.85
C ALA A 218 -12.69 -5.57 -11.98
N ALA A 219 -11.34 -5.53 -11.90
CA ALA A 219 -10.62 -4.47 -11.17
C ALA A 219 -10.80 -3.08 -11.82
N ARG A 220 -11.00 -3.01 -13.15
CA ARG A 220 -11.23 -1.74 -13.87
C ARG A 220 -12.60 -1.09 -13.59
N ALA A 221 -13.54 -1.83 -13.04
CA ALA A 221 -14.81 -1.28 -12.58
C ALA A 221 -14.61 -0.19 -11.51
N SER A 222 -13.56 -0.29 -10.68
CA SER A 222 -13.22 0.75 -9.69
C SER A 222 -12.76 2.05 -10.36
N ASP A 223 -11.98 1.98 -11.44
CA ASP A 223 -11.50 3.16 -12.18
C ASP A 223 -12.67 3.91 -12.84
N LEU A 224 -13.63 3.19 -13.44
CA LEU A 224 -14.86 3.78 -14.00
C LEU A 224 -15.77 4.37 -12.91
N THR A 225 -15.84 3.72 -11.75
CA THR A 225 -16.60 4.24 -10.60
C THR A 225 -16.00 5.57 -10.12
N ASP A 226 -14.66 5.64 -10.02
CA ASP A 226 -13.94 6.86 -9.65
C ASP A 226 -14.23 8.01 -10.62
N LEU A 227 -14.15 7.72 -11.91
CA LEU A 227 -14.44 8.67 -12.97
C LEU A 227 -15.88 9.20 -12.88
N ARG A 228 -16.86 8.30 -12.73
CA ARG A 228 -18.26 8.65 -12.56
C ARG A 228 -18.47 9.59 -11.37
N ASP A 229 -17.97 9.18 -10.18
CA ASP A 229 -18.19 9.91 -8.95
C ASP A 229 -17.52 11.29 -8.98
N ARG A 230 -16.38 11.43 -9.62
CA ARG A 230 -15.66 12.69 -9.83
C ARG A 230 -16.43 13.65 -10.72
N VAL A 231 -16.94 13.19 -11.87
CA VAL A 231 -17.70 14.03 -12.80
C VAL A 231 -19.06 14.42 -12.18
N LEU A 232 -19.73 13.50 -11.47
CA LEU A 232 -20.96 13.82 -10.74
C LEU A 232 -20.73 14.85 -9.64
N THR A 233 -19.63 14.74 -8.89
CA THR A 233 -19.23 15.75 -7.90
C THR A 233 -18.97 17.11 -8.57
N ALA A 234 -18.34 17.11 -9.75
CA ALA A 234 -18.11 18.34 -10.51
C ALA A 234 -19.41 18.94 -11.09
N LEU A 235 -20.45 18.15 -11.29
CA LEU A 235 -21.80 18.60 -11.72
C LEU A 235 -22.65 19.12 -10.54
N ALA A 236 -22.35 18.70 -9.31
CA ALA A 236 -23.11 19.10 -8.13
C ALA A 236 -22.96 20.60 -7.84
N PRO A 237 -24.03 21.29 -7.37
CA PRO A 237 -23.92 22.65 -6.84
C PRO A 237 -22.91 22.68 -5.66
N VAL A 238 -22.09 23.74 -5.61
CA VAL A 238 -21.00 23.92 -4.62
C VAL A 238 -21.44 23.73 -3.15
N ALA A 239 -22.72 23.87 -2.85
CA ALA A 239 -23.28 23.69 -1.51
C ALA A 239 -23.43 22.22 -1.04
N HIS A 240 -23.28 21.24 -1.92
CA HIS A 240 -23.44 19.80 -1.61
C HIS A 240 -22.10 19.05 -1.49
N VAL A 241 -20.99 19.70 -1.77
CA VAL A 241 -19.65 19.16 -1.54
C VAL A 241 -19.23 19.58 -0.12
N ALA A 242 -19.90 19.07 0.90
CA ALA A 242 -19.28 18.97 2.20
C ALA A 242 -18.11 18.00 2.05
N ALA A 243 -16.90 18.54 1.91
CA ALA A 243 -15.72 17.80 2.25
C ALA A 243 -16.00 17.23 3.65
N GLN A 244 -16.16 15.90 3.76
CA GLN A 244 -16.06 15.27 5.08
C GLN A 244 -14.65 15.58 5.51
N ASP A 245 -14.55 16.59 6.37
CA ASP A 245 -13.28 17.09 6.87
C ASP A 245 -12.50 15.91 7.40
N ALA A 246 -11.26 15.78 6.94
CA ALA A 246 -10.34 14.84 7.54
C ALA A 246 -10.40 15.05 9.06
N PRO A 247 -10.45 13.97 9.86
CA PRO A 247 -10.52 14.09 11.31
C PRO A 247 -9.39 15.00 11.80
N ALA A 248 -9.61 15.73 12.86
CA ALA A 248 -8.59 16.65 13.41
C ALA A 248 -7.27 15.89 13.65
N GLU A 249 -7.34 14.64 14.13
CA GLU A 249 -6.24 13.69 14.26
C GLU A 249 -6.77 12.24 14.32
N GLY A 250 -6.02 11.29 13.72
CA GLY A 250 -6.12 9.86 14.05
C GLY A 250 -7.35 9.12 13.54
N GLY A 251 -7.90 9.44 12.35
CA GLY A 251 -9.02 8.72 11.77
C GLY A 251 -8.63 7.36 11.16
N ILE A 252 -9.51 6.36 11.28
CA ILE A 252 -9.49 5.13 10.48
C ILE A 252 -10.62 5.26 9.47
N TYR A 253 -10.26 5.26 8.19
CA TYR A 253 -11.22 5.37 7.09
C TYR A 253 -11.98 4.05 6.93
N LEU A 254 -13.29 4.06 7.02
CA LEU A 254 -14.15 2.89 6.82
C LEU A 254 -15.17 3.17 5.71
N ALA A 255 -15.20 2.33 4.69
CA ALA A 255 -16.13 2.45 3.57
C ALA A 255 -16.38 1.10 2.90
N ASP A 256 -17.36 1.04 2.01
CA ASP A 256 -17.55 -0.12 1.14
C ASP A 256 -16.37 -0.31 0.19
N ASP A 257 -15.85 0.78 -0.36
CA ASP A 257 -14.73 0.79 -1.31
C ASP A 257 -14.05 2.17 -1.31
N LEU A 258 -12.81 2.22 -1.77
CA LEU A 258 -12.03 3.45 -1.91
C LEU A 258 -11.42 3.49 -3.32
N THR A 259 -11.61 4.60 -4.01
CA THR A 259 -11.08 4.77 -5.36
C THR A 259 -9.62 5.26 -5.33
N PRO A 260 -8.82 4.94 -6.38
CA PRO A 260 -7.41 5.36 -6.42
C PRO A 260 -7.22 6.87 -6.31
N SER A 261 -8.03 7.65 -7.02
CA SER A 261 -7.90 9.11 -6.97
C SER A 261 -8.28 9.67 -5.60
N ARG A 262 -9.31 9.11 -4.95
CA ARG A 262 -9.69 9.50 -3.60
C ARG A 262 -8.59 9.15 -2.58
N PHE A 263 -7.96 7.97 -2.74
CA PHE A 263 -6.80 7.59 -1.92
C PHE A 263 -5.65 8.61 -2.06
N LEU A 264 -5.41 9.13 -3.26
CA LEU A 264 -4.36 10.12 -3.53
C LEU A 264 -4.69 11.53 -2.97
N GLU A 265 -5.97 11.88 -2.83
CA GLU A 265 -6.44 13.15 -2.27
C GLU A 265 -6.35 13.22 -0.73
N LEU A 266 -6.34 12.07 -0.06
CA LEU A 266 -6.30 12.01 1.39
C LEU A 266 -4.92 12.38 1.94
N ASP A 267 -4.89 13.25 2.96
CA ASP A 267 -3.68 13.54 3.73
C ASP A 267 -3.41 12.44 4.76
N TRP A 268 -2.58 11.47 4.37
CA TRP A 268 -2.27 10.30 5.19
C TRP A 268 -1.54 10.61 6.49
N SER A 269 -1.06 11.82 6.72
CA SER A 269 -0.51 12.24 8.02
C SER A 269 -1.58 12.29 9.10
N ARG A 270 -2.85 12.47 8.71
CA ARG A 270 -4.02 12.59 9.60
C ARG A 270 -4.80 11.29 9.76
N TRP A 271 -4.52 10.28 8.94
CA TRP A 271 -5.20 8.99 8.95
C TRP A 271 -4.31 7.89 9.52
N ARG A 272 -4.90 6.97 10.26
CA ARG A 272 -4.20 5.82 10.86
C ARG A 272 -4.31 4.55 10.03
N GLY A 273 -5.15 4.54 9.01
CA GLY A 273 -5.32 3.43 8.09
C GLY A 273 -6.71 3.38 7.47
N VAL A 274 -6.96 2.32 6.73
CA VAL A 274 -8.16 2.11 5.92
C VAL A 274 -8.71 0.72 6.15
N ALA A 275 -10.02 0.62 6.35
CA ALA A 275 -10.77 -0.64 6.35
C ALA A 275 -11.85 -0.57 5.26
N LEU A 276 -11.84 -1.48 4.31
CA LEU A 276 -12.81 -1.56 3.23
C LEU A 276 -13.63 -2.85 3.37
N LEU A 277 -14.95 -2.72 3.27
CA LEU A 277 -15.86 -3.86 3.31
C LEU A 277 -15.77 -4.70 2.02
N GLY A 278 -15.44 -4.05 0.91
CA GLY A 278 -15.17 -4.67 -0.39
C GLY A 278 -13.68 -4.62 -0.78
N GLY A 279 -13.44 -4.78 -2.08
CA GLY A 279 -12.11 -4.64 -2.67
C GLY A 279 -11.29 -5.93 -2.66
N SER A 280 -10.04 -5.80 -3.11
CA SER A 280 -9.08 -6.90 -3.26
C SER A 280 -7.68 -6.45 -2.88
N ALA A 281 -6.87 -7.34 -2.32
CA ALA A 281 -5.46 -7.08 -2.02
C ALA A 281 -4.60 -6.83 -3.29
N ALA A 282 -5.11 -7.16 -4.47
CA ALA A 282 -4.50 -6.86 -5.77
C ALA A 282 -5.01 -5.57 -6.41
N SER A 283 -5.92 -4.83 -5.76
CA SER A 283 -6.47 -3.57 -6.29
C SER A 283 -5.41 -2.46 -6.38
N HIS A 284 -5.66 -1.45 -7.23
CA HIS A 284 -4.81 -0.27 -7.36
C HIS A 284 -4.63 0.47 -6.02
N VAL A 285 -5.70 0.57 -5.21
CA VAL A 285 -5.62 1.18 -3.87
C VAL A 285 -4.72 0.37 -2.95
N ALA A 286 -4.76 -0.95 -3.01
CA ALA A 286 -3.87 -1.81 -2.22
C ALA A 286 -2.39 -1.62 -2.60
N ILE A 287 -2.11 -1.45 -3.90
CA ILE A 287 -0.76 -1.15 -4.39
C ILE A 287 -0.29 0.23 -3.90
N LEU A 288 -1.15 1.26 -4.00
CA LEU A 288 -0.86 2.60 -3.51
C LEU A 288 -0.67 2.62 -1.99
N ALA A 289 -1.47 1.88 -1.22
CA ALA A 289 -1.36 1.79 0.22
C ALA A 289 -0.01 1.17 0.63
N ARG A 290 0.40 0.07 -0.01
CA ARG A 290 1.73 -0.53 0.23
C ARG A 290 2.87 0.42 -0.09
N SER A 291 2.79 1.15 -1.21
CA SER A 291 3.85 2.09 -1.61
C SER A 291 4.00 3.28 -0.66
N ARG A 292 2.93 3.65 0.06
CA ARG A 292 2.92 4.75 1.03
C ARG A 292 2.98 4.28 2.50
N GLY A 293 3.03 2.97 2.75
CA GLY A 293 3.04 2.41 4.10
C GLY A 293 1.75 2.67 4.88
N VAL A 294 0.61 2.84 4.20
CA VAL A 294 -0.71 3.05 4.81
C VAL A 294 -1.33 1.70 5.15
N PRO A 295 -1.67 1.42 6.44
CA PRO A 295 -2.33 0.18 6.81
C PRO A 295 -3.68 0.04 6.09
N LEU A 296 -3.93 -1.11 5.44
CA LEU A 296 -5.16 -1.37 4.69
C LEU A 296 -5.66 -2.79 4.88
N LEU A 297 -6.92 -2.91 5.30
CA LEU A 297 -7.71 -4.13 5.22
C LEU A 297 -8.77 -4.03 4.12
N VAL A 298 -9.00 -5.12 3.40
CA VAL A 298 -10.05 -5.25 2.39
C VAL A 298 -10.93 -6.45 2.69
N GLY A 299 -12.17 -6.47 2.20
CA GLY A 299 -13.11 -7.55 2.45
C GLY A 299 -13.43 -7.74 3.94
N VAL A 300 -13.47 -6.64 4.71
CA VAL A 300 -13.79 -6.67 6.13
C VAL A 300 -15.22 -7.16 6.31
N ARG A 301 -15.40 -8.21 7.11
CA ARG A 301 -16.69 -8.86 7.35
C ARG A 301 -17.51 -8.09 8.39
N ALA A 302 -17.79 -6.84 8.10
CA ALA A 302 -18.68 -5.96 8.86
C ALA A 302 -19.73 -5.36 7.93
N SER A 303 -20.77 -4.78 8.50
CA SER A 303 -21.69 -3.89 7.78
C SER A 303 -21.53 -2.47 8.31
N LEU A 304 -21.78 -1.44 7.48
CA LEU A 304 -21.74 -0.05 7.96
C LEU A 304 -22.77 0.21 9.07
N GLU A 305 -23.79 -0.63 9.19
CA GLU A 305 -24.79 -0.57 10.26
C GLU A 305 -24.27 -1.12 11.60
N ASP A 306 -23.24 -2.00 11.56
CA ASP A 306 -22.63 -2.59 12.74
C ASP A 306 -21.70 -1.63 13.48
N VAL A 307 -21.36 -0.51 12.87
CA VAL A 307 -20.37 0.45 13.38
C VAL A 307 -20.96 1.85 13.43
N VAL A 308 -20.41 2.68 14.29
CA VAL A 308 -20.88 4.06 14.43
C VAL A 308 -19.73 5.01 14.15
N ASP A 309 -20.01 6.05 13.36
CA ASP A 309 -19.06 7.11 13.08
C ASP A 309 -18.52 7.75 14.38
N GLY A 310 -17.21 7.95 14.48
CA GLY A 310 -16.53 8.44 15.67
C GLY A 310 -16.28 7.40 16.76
N GLU A 311 -16.60 6.13 16.56
CA GLU A 311 -16.31 5.05 17.51
C GLU A 311 -14.82 4.72 17.53
N THR A 312 -14.23 4.48 18.70
CA THR A 312 -12.82 4.10 18.81
C THR A 312 -12.58 2.74 18.16
N ALA A 313 -11.47 2.60 17.46
CA ALA A 313 -11.11 1.36 16.80
C ALA A 313 -9.60 1.15 16.72
N VAL A 314 -9.20 -0.10 16.52
CA VAL A 314 -7.86 -0.53 16.17
C VAL A 314 -7.93 -1.26 14.83
N LEU A 315 -7.11 -0.83 13.89
CA LEU A 315 -6.87 -1.51 12.62
C LEU A 315 -5.58 -2.32 12.73
N ASP A 316 -5.71 -3.62 12.94
CA ASP A 316 -4.58 -4.54 12.92
C ASP A 316 -4.45 -5.18 11.52
N ALA A 317 -3.83 -4.44 10.62
CA ALA A 317 -3.54 -4.91 9.29
C ALA A 317 -2.26 -5.77 9.22
N GLU A 318 -1.71 -6.23 10.34
CA GLU A 318 -0.71 -7.29 10.40
C GLU A 318 -1.39 -8.67 10.50
N THR A 319 -2.47 -8.77 11.28
CA THR A 319 -3.20 -10.03 11.51
C THR A 319 -4.58 -10.08 10.83
N GLY A 320 -5.00 -9.01 10.16
CA GLY A 320 -6.25 -8.98 9.39
C GLY A 320 -7.50 -8.67 10.23
N ARG A 321 -7.40 -7.83 11.28
CA ARG A 321 -8.52 -7.55 12.17
C ARG A 321 -8.83 -6.06 12.29
N LEU A 322 -10.10 -5.71 12.21
CA LEU A 322 -10.65 -4.44 12.65
C LEU A 322 -11.32 -4.66 14.01
N ILE A 323 -10.82 -4.00 15.06
CA ILE A 323 -11.31 -4.12 16.43
C ILE A 323 -12.01 -2.81 16.80
N VAL A 324 -13.30 -2.87 17.03
CA VAL A 324 -14.15 -1.71 17.34
C VAL A 324 -14.48 -1.72 18.82
N SER A 325 -14.44 -0.55 19.47
CA SER A 325 -14.53 -0.37 20.91
C SER A 325 -13.52 -1.24 21.67
N PRO A 326 -12.20 -1.09 21.38
CA PRO A 326 -11.16 -1.93 21.96
C PRO A 326 -11.17 -1.86 23.49
N SER A 327 -10.92 -2.97 24.14
CA SER A 327 -10.73 -3.07 25.59
C SER A 327 -9.43 -2.37 26.04
N GLU A 328 -9.28 -2.12 27.34
CA GLU A 328 -8.02 -1.61 27.90
C GLU A 328 -6.85 -2.54 27.58
N ALA A 329 -7.07 -3.86 27.60
CA ALA A 329 -6.06 -4.85 27.26
C ALA A 329 -5.61 -4.71 25.80
N THR A 330 -6.56 -4.57 24.86
CA THR A 330 -6.28 -4.36 23.43
C THR A 330 -5.55 -3.03 23.20
N THR A 331 -6.00 -1.97 23.84
CA THR A 331 -5.35 -0.64 23.74
C THR A 331 -3.93 -0.67 24.33
N GLY A 332 -3.71 -1.38 25.44
CA GLY A 332 -2.41 -1.59 26.05
C GLY A 332 -1.46 -2.32 25.10
N TRP A 333 -1.91 -3.44 24.52
CA TRP A 333 -1.16 -4.20 23.52
C TRP A 333 -0.77 -3.37 22.29
N VAL A 334 -1.68 -2.52 21.78
CA VAL A 334 -1.37 -1.63 20.65
C VAL A 334 -0.27 -0.65 21.01
N ARG A 335 -0.36 -0.01 22.19
CA ARG A 335 0.66 0.94 22.66
C ARG A 335 2.03 0.29 22.83
N GLU A 336 2.08 -0.89 23.44
CA GLU A 336 3.35 -1.64 23.58
C GLU A 336 3.97 -1.95 22.21
N ARG A 337 3.15 -2.37 21.25
CA ARG A 337 3.61 -2.70 19.89
C ARG A 337 4.07 -1.46 19.12
N GLN A 338 3.39 -0.34 19.27
CA GLN A 338 3.80 0.95 18.69
C GLN A 338 5.11 1.45 19.30
N GLN A 339 5.26 1.34 20.63
CA GLN A 339 6.50 1.71 21.32
C GLN A 339 7.67 0.82 20.88
N ALA A 340 7.47 -0.49 20.81
CA ALA A 340 8.49 -1.41 20.30
C ALA A 340 8.89 -1.10 18.85
N ARG A 341 7.90 -0.72 18.00
CA ARG A 341 8.15 -0.30 16.62
C ARG A 341 8.94 1.02 16.55
N ALA A 342 8.59 1.99 17.38
CA ALA A 342 9.31 3.26 17.46
C ALA A 342 10.77 3.06 17.92
N GLN A 343 10.98 2.23 18.95
CA GLN A 343 12.32 1.88 19.42
C GLN A 343 13.14 1.15 18.35
N ARG A 344 12.52 0.22 17.61
CA ARG A 344 13.18 -0.43 16.46
C ARG A 344 13.55 0.58 15.38
N ALA A 345 12.65 1.50 15.03
CA ALA A 345 12.92 2.53 14.02
C ALA A 345 14.09 3.43 14.43
N GLU A 346 14.18 3.81 15.71
CA GLU A 346 15.30 4.60 16.25
C GLU A 346 16.63 3.82 16.19
N LEU A 347 16.62 2.53 16.52
CA LEU A 347 17.77 1.65 16.37
C LEU A 347 18.16 1.52 14.89
N ASP A 348 17.20 1.29 14.01
CA ASP A 348 17.45 1.19 12.56
C ASP A 348 18.11 2.45 12.01
N ASP A 349 17.66 3.63 12.42
CA ASP A 349 18.26 4.90 11.99
C ASP A 349 19.68 5.08 12.51
N LYS A 350 19.95 4.68 13.76
CA LYS A 350 21.28 4.69 14.34
C LYS A 350 22.25 3.81 13.55
N TYR A 351 21.84 2.58 13.21
CA TYR A 351 22.69 1.64 12.47
C TYR A 351 22.78 1.97 10.99
N ARG A 352 21.79 2.63 10.41
CA ARG A 352 21.77 3.02 8.99
C ARG A 352 22.99 3.83 8.58
N ALA A 353 23.42 4.77 9.41
CA ALA A 353 24.58 5.62 9.14
C ALA A 353 25.94 4.94 9.44
N ALA A 354 25.96 3.88 10.24
CA ALA A 354 27.16 3.21 10.65
C ALA A 354 27.64 2.15 9.62
N PRO A 355 28.95 1.87 9.51
CA PRO A 355 29.42 0.69 8.81
C PRO A 355 29.00 -0.59 9.52
N ALA A 356 28.65 -1.63 8.76
CA ALA A 356 28.30 -2.92 9.34
C ALA A 356 29.57 -3.72 9.66
N VAL A 357 29.84 -3.92 10.97
CA VAL A 357 30.96 -4.69 11.48
C VAL A 357 30.44 -5.65 12.54
N SER A 358 30.72 -6.94 12.39
CA SER A 358 30.30 -7.95 13.37
C SER A 358 31.01 -7.75 14.72
N ALA A 359 30.49 -8.33 15.79
CA ALA A 359 31.15 -8.32 17.10
C ALA A 359 32.55 -8.95 17.06
N GLY A 360 32.79 -9.89 16.12
CA GLY A 360 34.13 -10.48 15.85
C GLY A 360 35.05 -9.57 15.03
N GLY A 361 34.62 -8.35 14.65
CA GLY A 361 35.45 -7.40 13.91
C GLY A 361 35.45 -7.60 12.38
N THR A 362 34.62 -8.50 11.85
CA THR A 362 34.50 -8.72 10.41
C THR A 362 33.61 -7.65 9.78
N ARG A 363 34.14 -6.90 8.80
CA ARG A 363 33.35 -5.96 8.02
C ARG A 363 32.46 -6.69 7.02
N VAL A 364 31.18 -6.35 6.99
CA VAL A 364 30.20 -6.83 6.02
C VAL A 364 29.78 -5.66 5.15
N ALA A 365 29.90 -5.79 3.83
CA ALA A 365 29.39 -4.79 2.91
C ALA A 365 27.86 -4.89 2.84
N VAL A 366 27.14 -3.81 3.18
CA VAL A 366 25.70 -3.76 3.08
C VAL A 366 25.31 -2.76 2.00
N GLN A 367 24.91 -3.32 0.86
CA GLN A 367 24.49 -2.62 -0.35
C GLN A 367 22.97 -2.61 -0.45
N ILE A 368 22.40 -1.86 -1.39
CA ILE A 368 20.96 -1.78 -1.59
C ILE A 368 20.51 -2.44 -2.90
N ASN A 369 19.25 -2.91 -2.89
CA ASN A 369 18.51 -3.29 -4.08
C ASN A 369 17.75 -2.09 -4.63
N VAL A 370 17.83 -1.85 -5.94
CA VAL A 370 17.13 -0.79 -6.65
C VAL A 370 16.15 -1.40 -7.64
N GLU A 371 14.86 -1.08 -7.48
CA GLU A 371 13.76 -1.57 -8.32
C GLU A 371 13.09 -0.45 -9.13
N SER A 372 13.39 0.80 -8.81
CA SER A 372 12.90 1.99 -9.52
C SER A 372 13.80 3.19 -9.22
N GLU A 373 13.66 4.27 -9.99
CA GLU A 373 14.40 5.52 -9.74
C GLU A 373 14.08 6.14 -8.39
N ARG A 374 12.84 5.98 -7.90
CA ARG A 374 12.38 6.51 -6.62
C ARG A 374 13.04 5.86 -5.41
N THR A 375 13.51 4.63 -5.56
CA THR A 375 14.24 3.93 -4.48
C THR A 375 15.37 4.79 -3.90
N LEU A 376 15.90 5.73 -4.68
CA LEU A 376 17.04 6.56 -4.31
C LEU A 376 16.67 7.96 -3.78
N GLU A 377 15.41 8.39 -3.91
CA GLU A 377 14.98 9.75 -3.56
C GLU A 377 15.12 10.05 -2.06
N ASP A 378 14.76 9.06 -1.23
CA ASP A 378 14.77 9.20 0.23
C ASP A 378 16.02 8.60 0.90
N LEU A 379 17.04 8.22 0.12
CA LEU A 379 18.22 7.53 0.63
C LEU A 379 19.51 8.29 0.35
N ALA A 380 20.27 8.58 1.40
CA ALA A 380 21.60 9.15 1.25
C ALA A 380 22.62 8.09 0.82
N PRO A 381 23.48 8.35 -0.19
CA PRO A 381 24.50 7.38 -0.61
C PRO A 381 25.44 6.94 0.53
N ALA A 382 25.64 7.81 1.53
CA ALA A 382 26.50 7.49 2.69
C ALA A 382 25.94 6.34 3.56
N SER A 383 24.64 6.05 3.48
CA SER A 383 23.99 5.05 4.32
C SER A 383 24.25 3.59 3.91
N CYS A 384 24.82 3.33 2.74
CA CYS A 384 25.11 1.99 2.24
C CYS A 384 26.50 1.89 1.59
N ASP A 385 26.96 0.69 1.29
CA ASP A 385 28.26 0.44 0.64
C ASP A 385 28.16 0.42 -0.89
N GLY A 386 27.02 0.77 -1.48
CA GLY A 386 26.78 0.84 -2.91
C GLY A 386 25.43 0.24 -3.31
N ILE A 387 25.27 -0.04 -4.60
CA ILE A 387 24.09 -0.73 -5.15
C ILE A 387 24.51 -2.14 -5.54
N GLY A 388 23.99 -3.16 -4.82
CA GLY A 388 24.35 -4.55 -5.05
C GLY A 388 23.45 -5.27 -6.05
N LEU A 389 22.25 -4.75 -6.27
CA LEU A 389 21.35 -5.23 -7.31
C LEU A 389 20.51 -4.08 -7.86
N THR A 390 20.57 -3.85 -9.15
CA THR A 390 19.56 -3.08 -9.88
C THR A 390 18.78 -4.03 -10.76
N ARG A 391 17.46 -4.11 -10.57
CA ARG A 391 16.54 -4.78 -11.48
C ARG A 391 16.23 -3.85 -12.64
N THR A 392 16.24 -4.35 -13.88
CA THR A 392 16.03 -3.54 -15.09
C THR A 392 14.68 -3.74 -15.75
N GLU A 393 13.88 -4.68 -15.26
CA GLU A 393 12.59 -5.10 -15.83
C GLU A 393 11.61 -3.92 -15.96
N PHE A 394 11.57 -3.03 -14.98
CA PHE A 394 10.65 -1.88 -14.99
C PHE A 394 10.91 -0.89 -16.15
N LEU A 395 12.12 -0.89 -16.71
CA LEU A 395 12.40 -0.07 -17.93
C LEU A 395 11.66 -0.59 -19.16
N PHE A 396 11.26 -1.86 -19.13
CA PHE A 396 10.60 -2.57 -20.24
C PHE A 396 9.08 -2.66 -20.08
N HIS A 397 8.54 -2.30 -18.89
CA HIS A 397 7.10 -2.30 -18.63
C HIS A 397 6.46 -0.93 -18.90
N GLY A 398 5.16 -0.92 -19.24
CA GLY A 398 4.34 0.30 -19.34
C GLY A 398 4.66 1.22 -20.53
N ARG A 399 5.52 0.79 -21.46
CA ARG A 399 5.87 1.54 -22.67
C ARG A 399 5.36 0.80 -23.90
N GLY A 400 4.81 1.51 -24.87
CA GLY A 400 4.34 0.93 -26.14
C GLY A 400 5.47 0.36 -27.01
N SER A 401 6.74 0.53 -26.61
CA SER A 401 7.94 0.00 -27.29
C SER A 401 9.03 -0.34 -26.28
N LEU A 402 9.94 -1.24 -26.66
CA LEU A 402 11.12 -1.56 -25.86
C LEU A 402 12.00 -0.33 -25.67
N PRO A 403 12.67 -0.17 -24.50
CA PRO A 403 13.52 0.99 -24.20
C PRO A 403 14.75 1.02 -25.13
N ASP A 404 15.01 2.16 -25.74
CA ASP A 404 16.19 2.40 -26.55
C ASP A 404 17.47 2.48 -25.70
N GLU A 405 18.62 2.54 -26.37
CA GLU A 405 19.94 2.63 -25.74
C GLU A 405 20.07 3.87 -24.85
N GLU A 406 19.55 5.02 -25.32
CA GLU A 406 19.69 6.29 -24.61
C GLU A 406 18.86 6.33 -23.33
N THR A 407 17.65 5.78 -23.36
CA THR A 407 16.79 5.64 -22.17
C THR A 407 17.46 4.79 -21.10
N GLN A 408 18.03 3.64 -21.49
CA GLN A 408 18.75 2.76 -20.58
C GLN A 408 20.03 3.42 -20.04
N TYR A 409 20.80 4.06 -20.91
CA TYR A 409 22.03 4.75 -20.53
C TYR A 409 21.79 5.88 -19.52
N ARG A 410 20.75 6.70 -19.71
CA ARG A 410 20.40 7.76 -18.75
C ARG A 410 20.10 7.22 -17.38
N PHE A 411 19.33 6.15 -17.32
CA PHE A 411 19.00 5.50 -16.04
C PHE A 411 20.27 4.96 -15.36
N TYR A 412 21.10 4.21 -16.06
CA TYR A 412 22.34 3.66 -15.50
C TYR A 412 23.31 4.77 -15.05
N SER A 413 23.41 5.85 -15.80
CA SER A 413 24.24 7.02 -15.46
C SER A 413 23.76 7.70 -14.17
N ARG A 414 22.45 7.79 -13.94
CA ARG A 414 21.89 8.35 -12.70
C ARG A 414 22.23 7.47 -11.49
N LEU A 415 22.18 6.15 -11.62
CA LEU A 415 22.58 5.23 -10.53
C LEU A 415 24.05 5.41 -10.14
N ILE A 416 24.94 5.51 -11.14
CA ILE A 416 26.36 5.71 -10.92
C ILE A 416 26.62 7.07 -10.28
N GLY A 417 25.97 8.13 -10.77
CA GLY A 417 26.04 9.47 -10.18
C GLY A 417 25.58 9.50 -8.73
N TRP A 418 24.43 8.86 -8.43
CA TRP A 418 23.94 8.74 -7.06
C TRP A 418 24.92 7.98 -6.16
N ALA A 419 25.51 6.89 -6.64
CA ALA A 419 26.41 6.04 -5.84
C ALA A 419 27.71 6.74 -5.41
N ALA A 420 28.04 7.90 -6.00
CA ALA A 420 29.15 8.76 -5.60
C ALA A 420 30.51 8.00 -5.48
N GLY A 421 30.82 7.19 -6.49
CA GLY A 421 32.07 6.40 -6.56
C GLY A 421 32.00 5.02 -5.88
N LYS A 422 30.87 4.65 -5.27
CA LYS A 422 30.62 3.31 -4.75
C LYS A 422 30.24 2.34 -5.87
N PRO A 423 30.43 1.00 -5.69
CA PRO A 423 30.08 0.02 -6.70
C PRO A 423 28.58 0.00 -7.00
N VAL A 424 28.24 -0.17 -8.27
CA VAL A 424 26.88 -0.33 -8.78
C VAL A 424 26.80 -1.62 -9.56
N THR A 425 25.93 -2.54 -9.15
CA THR A 425 25.68 -3.79 -9.87
C THR A 425 24.33 -3.71 -10.58
N ILE A 426 24.36 -3.85 -11.92
CA ILE A 426 23.15 -3.85 -12.75
C ILE A 426 22.93 -5.25 -13.31
N ARG A 427 21.77 -5.82 -13.02
CA ARG A 427 21.33 -7.07 -13.59
C ARG A 427 20.76 -6.83 -14.99
N THR A 428 21.20 -7.62 -15.97
CA THR A 428 20.55 -7.62 -17.29
C THR A 428 19.12 -8.14 -17.17
N LEU A 429 18.32 -7.89 -18.20
CA LEU A 429 16.89 -8.17 -18.19
C LEU A 429 16.58 -9.61 -17.73
N ASP A 430 15.74 -9.74 -16.72
CA ASP A 430 15.19 -11.00 -16.21
C ASP A 430 13.67 -11.03 -16.43
N ALA A 431 13.26 -11.07 -17.70
CA ALA A 431 11.86 -11.20 -18.11
C ALA A 431 11.51 -12.66 -18.40
N GLY A 432 10.23 -13.00 -18.28
CA GLY A 432 9.69 -14.35 -18.34
C GLY A 432 9.21 -14.83 -16.96
N GLY A 433 8.58 -15.97 -16.87
CA GLY A 433 7.97 -16.44 -15.63
C GLY A 433 6.78 -15.57 -15.22
N ASP A 434 6.90 -14.94 -14.06
CA ASP A 434 5.93 -14.00 -13.48
C ASP A 434 6.00 -12.57 -14.09
N LYS A 435 6.98 -12.30 -14.97
CA LYS A 435 7.26 -10.95 -15.52
C LYS A 435 7.23 -10.97 -17.05
N PRO A 436 6.07 -11.22 -17.68
CA PRO A 436 5.97 -11.22 -19.13
C PRO A 436 6.11 -9.80 -19.70
N ILE A 437 6.86 -9.68 -20.81
CA ILE A 437 6.95 -8.45 -21.60
C ILE A 437 6.26 -8.71 -22.94
N PRO A 438 5.19 -7.97 -23.29
CA PRO A 438 4.50 -8.12 -24.55
C PRO A 438 5.44 -7.98 -25.76
N GLY A 439 5.37 -8.94 -26.69
CA GLY A 439 6.20 -8.96 -27.89
C GLY A 439 7.63 -9.46 -27.71
N LEU A 440 8.06 -9.76 -26.48
CA LEU A 440 9.40 -10.29 -26.20
C LEU A 440 9.36 -11.68 -25.55
N THR A 441 8.51 -11.89 -24.54
CA THR A 441 8.41 -13.18 -23.84
C THR A 441 7.48 -14.16 -24.55
N PRO A 442 7.80 -15.47 -24.53
CA PRO A 442 6.92 -16.47 -25.09
C PRO A 442 5.55 -16.51 -24.40
N HIS A 443 4.51 -16.81 -25.17
CA HIS A 443 3.17 -17.05 -24.65
C HIS A 443 2.88 -18.54 -24.51
N GLY A 444 2.15 -18.92 -23.46
CA GLY A 444 1.61 -20.27 -23.30
C GLY A 444 2.62 -21.34 -22.89
N GLU A 445 3.74 -20.97 -22.27
CA GLU A 445 4.66 -21.94 -21.67
C GLU A 445 3.98 -22.68 -20.51
N SER A 446 4.10 -24.02 -20.49
CA SER A 446 3.49 -24.85 -19.43
C SER A 446 4.14 -24.63 -18.05
N ASN A 447 5.43 -24.27 -18.02
CA ASN A 447 6.21 -24.01 -16.82
C ASN A 447 7.07 -22.75 -17.01
N PRO A 448 6.48 -21.55 -16.95
CA PRO A 448 7.18 -20.31 -17.31
C PRO A 448 8.44 -20.04 -16.48
N PHE A 449 8.45 -20.44 -15.19
CA PHE A 449 9.64 -20.29 -14.32
C PHE A 449 10.83 -21.18 -14.75
N LEU A 450 10.56 -22.29 -15.45
CA LEU A 450 11.59 -23.20 -16.00
C LEU A 450 11.84 -22.96 -17.49
N GLY A 451 11.12 -22.03 -18.09
CA GLY A 451 11.11 -21.74 -19.53
C GLY A 451 12.18 -20.74 -19.98
N VAL A 452 11.82 -19.97 -21.00
CA VAL A 452 12.70 -18.97 -21.62
C VAL A 452 12.62 -17.66 -20.83
N ARG A 453 13.55 -17.48 -19.88
CA ARG A 453 13.69 -16.26 -19.07
C ARG A 453 15.17 -15.90 -18.83
N GLY A 454 15.41 -14.67 -18.39
CA GLY A 454 16.74 -14.18 -18.03
C GLY A 454 17.71 -14.24 -19.20
N ILE A 455 18.91 -14.79 -18.99
CA ILE A 455 19.95 -14.88 -20.04
C ILE A 455 19.48 -15.72 -21.24
N ARG A 456 18.62 -16.70 -21.06
CA ARG A 456 18.08 -17.52 -22.16
C ARG A 456 17.26 -16.65 -23.13
N LEU A 457 16.41 -15.76 -22.58
CA LEU A 457 15.64 -14.79 -23.36
C LEU A 457 16.57 -13.79 -24.06
N SER A 458 17.56 -13.26 -23.32
CA SER A 458 18.53 -12.30 -23.85
C SER A 458 19.31 -12.87 -25.05
N LEU A 459 19.75 -14.12 -24.97
CA LEU A 459 20.46 -14.80 -26.06
C LEU A 459 19.54 -15.21 -27.24
N ALA A 460 18.26 -15.44 -26.97
CA ALA A 460 17.26 -15.67 -28.02
C ALA A 460 16.89 -14.40 -28.80
N HIS A 461 17.04 -13.21 -28.16
CA HIS A 461 16.78 -11.89 -28.75
C HIS A 461 18.05 -11.00 -28.74
N PRO A 462 19.09 -11.38 -29.50
CA PRO A 462 20.40 -10.74 -29.42
C PRO A 462 20.39 -9.25 -29.82
N ASP A 463 19.47 -8.81 -30.65
CA ASP A 463 19.26 -7.41 -31.04
C ASP A 463 18.85 -6.57 -29.84
N VAL A 464 17.90 -7.02 -29.02
CA VAL A 464 17.47 -6.35 -27.80
C VAL A 464 18.59 -6.38 -26.75
N PHE A 465 19.24 -7.51 -26.57
CA PHE A 465 20.33 -7.67 -25.61
C PHE A 465 21.53 -6.76 -25.94
N ARG A 466 21.91 -6.63 -27.21
CA ARG A 466 22.98 -5.74 -27.66
C ARG A 466 22.69 -4.26 -27.34
N VAL A 467 21.44 -3.81 -27.44
CA VAL A 467 21.04 -2.45 -27.00
C VAL A 467 21.34 -2.25 -25.52
N GLN A 468 20.98 -3.21 -24.66
CA GLN A 468 21.27 -3.14 -23.22
C GLN A 468 22.78 -3.16 -22.96
N LEU A 469 23.54 -4.04 -23.63
CA LEU A 469 25.00 -4.14 -23.47
C LEU A 469 25.72 -2.84 -23.88
N ARG A 470 25.30 -2.16 -24.96
CA ARG A 470 25.85 -0.84 -25.34
C ARG A 470 25.60 0.20 -24.27
N ALA A 471 24.37 0.31 -23.77
CA ALA A 471 24.03 1.24 -22.71
C ALA A 471 24.87 1.00 -21.44
N LEU A 472 25.07 -0.27 -21.06
CA LEU A 472 25.91 -0.67 -19.93
C LEU A 472 27.39 -0.34 -20.15
N ALA A 473 27.95 -0.61 -21.34
CA ALA A 473 29.34 -0.29 -21.67
C ALA A 473 29.61 1.22 -21.65
N ARG A 474 28.68 2.05 -22.15
CA ARG A 474 28.75 3.51 -22.06
C ARG A 474 28.70 3.98 -20.60
N ALA A 475 27.77 3.45 -19.81
CA ALA A 475 27.61 3.82 -18.40
C ALA A 475 28.83 3.41 -17.56
N ALA A 476 29.46 2.27 -17.85
CA ALA A 476 30.64 1.80 -17.15
C ALA A 476 31.86 2.74 -17.26
N ALA A 477 31.88 3.62 -18.25
CA ALA A 477 32.88 4.66 -18.36
C ALA A 477 32.73 5.80 -17.33
N LEU A 478 31.58 5.89 -16.65
CA LEU A 478 31.27 6.94 -15.69
C LEU A 478 31.64 6.57 -14.23
N GLY A 479 31.88 5.31 -13.94
CA GLY A 479 32.17 4.85 -12.58
C GLY A 479 32.22 3.33 -12.40
N PRO A 480 32.34 2.85 -11.17
CA PRO A 480 32.54 1.42 -10.86
C PRO A 480 31.25 0.60 -11.06
N LEU A 481 30.91 0.34 -12.32
CA LEU A 481 29.77 -0.48 -12.73
C LEU A 481 30.19 -1.95 -12.85
N LYS A 482 29.34 -2.85 -12.35
CA LYS A 482 29.39 -4.30 -12.54
C LYS A 482 28.11 -4.74 -13.25
N VAL A 483 28.21 -5.72 -14.14
CA VAL A 483 27.06 -6.31 -14.85
C VAL A 483 26.84 -7.74 -14.37
N MET A 484 25.60 -8.09 -14.09
CA MET A 484 25.20 -9.40 -13.57
C MET A 484 24.20 -10.08 -14.50
N LEU A 485 24.48 -11.32 -14.88
CA LEU A 485 23.60 -12.12 -15.74
C LEU A 485 22.67 -13.00 -14.88
N PRO A 486 21.33 -12.92 -15.05
CA PRO A 486 20.38 -13.78 -14.37
C PRO A 486 20.25 -15.14 -15.05
N MET A 487 19.79 -16.16 -14.33
CA MET A 487 19.39 -17.50 -14.82
C MET A 487 20.46 -18.25 -15.62
N VAL A 488 21.73 -17.91 -15.42
CA VAL A 488 22.84 -18.65 -16.05
C VAL A 488 22.81 -20.12 -15.61
N THR A 489 23.01 -21.02 -16.55
CA THR A 489 22.97 -22.47 -16.30
C THR A 489 24.24 -23.16 -16.80
N THR A 490 24.86 -22.64 -17.86
CA THR A 490 26.07 -23.19 -18.46
C THR A 490 27.18 -22.14 -18.61
N PRO A 491 28.48 -22.56 -18.61
CA PRO A 491 29.59 -21.64 -18.91
C PRO A 491 29.48 -20.96 -20.27
N ALA A 492 28.90 -21.65 -21.27
CA ALA A 492 28.76 -21.16 -22.63
C ALA A 492 27.85 -19.91 -22.72
N GLU A 493 26.80 -19.83 -21.88
CA GLU A 493 25.93 -18.63 -21.79
C GLU A 493 26.72 -17.41 -21.30
N LEU A 494 27.58 -17.59 -20.28
CA LEU A 494 28.46 -16.53 -19.77
C LEU A 494 29.48 -16.08 -20.85
N ASP A 495 30.08 -17.05 -21.55
CA ASP A 495 31.10 -16.77 -22.58
C ASP A 495 30.51 -16.03 -23.78
N GLU A 496 29.31 -16.41 -24.22
CA GLU A 496 28.63 -15.71 -25.32
C GLU A 496 28.22 -14.27 -24.91
N ALA A 497 27.67 -14.09 -23.73
CA ALA A 497 27.36 -12.74 -23.21
C ALA A 497 28.61 -11.88 -23.08
N ARG A 498 29.73 -12.44 -22.62
CA ARG A 498 31.03 -11.77 -22.53
C ARG A 498 31.56 -11.35 -23.91
N LYS A 499 31.43 -12.22 -24.89
CA LYS A 499 31.80 -11.95 -26.28
C LYS A 499 30.97 -10.80 -26.84
N MET A 500 29.63 -10.88 -26.72
CA MET A 500 28.73 -9.82 -27.18
C MET A 500 29.04 -8.47 -26.52
N LEU A 501 29.28 -8.43 -25.21
CA LEU A 501 29.63 -7.20 -24.48
C LEU A 501 30.93 -6.57 -25.01
N ARG A 502 31.96 -7.37 -25.30
CA ARG A 502 33.21 -6.88 -25.88
C ARG A 502 33.02 -6.37 -27.31
N GLU A 503 32.24 -7.06 -28.12
CA GLU A 503 31.90 -6.63 -29.49
C GLU A 503 31.20 -5.27 -29.49
N GLU A 504 30.21 -5.09 -28.61
CA GLU A 504 29.48 -3.82 -28.52
C GLU A 504 30.35 -2.67 -27.98
N ALA A 505 31.21 -2.93 -26.99
CA ALA A 505 32.15 -1.94 -26.50
C ALA A 505 33.15 -1.50 -27.59
N ALA A 506 33.70 -2.44 -28.37
CA ALA A 506 34.59 -2.16 -29.50
C ALA A 506 33.86 -1.39 -30.63
N ALA A 507 32.60 -1.71 -30.90
CA ALA A 507 31.79 -1.00 -31.89
C ALA A 507 31.48 0.45 -31.47
N LEU A 508 31.31 0.70 -30.17
CA LEU A 508 31.17 2.07 -29.63
C LEU A 508 32.47 2.85 -29.76
N ASP A 509 33.61 2.26 -29.41
CA ASP A 509 34.93 2.88 -29.52
C ASP A 509 35.26 3.26 -30.98
N ALA A 510 34.97 2.36 -31.93
CA ALA A 510 35.12 2.63 -33.36
C ALA A 510 34.27 3.81 -33.88
N ARG A 511 33.21 4.16 -33.15
CA ARG A 511 32.33 5.31 -33.40
C ARG A 511 32.76 6.57 -32.63
N GLY A 512 33.86 6.51 -31.87
CA GLY A 512 34.32 7.58 -31.02
C GLY A 512 33.46 7.81 -29.75
N ILE A 513 32.66 6.82 -29.36
CA ILE A 513 31.82 6.88 -28.16
C ILE A 513 32.60 6.21 -27.03
N VAL A 514 32.83 6.96 -25.93
CA VAL A 514 33.57 6.44 -24.77
C VAL A 514 32.78 5.30 -24.14
N ALA A 515 33.41 4.14 -24.05
CA ALA A 515 32.83 2.92 -23.45
C ALA A 515 33.90 2.11 -22.71
N THR A 516 33.49 1.37 -21.71
CA THR A 516 34.36 0.50 -20.92
C THR A 516 33.66 -0.86 -20.77
N VAL A 517 34.41 -1.97 -20.90
CA VAL A 517 33.88 -3.29 -20.63
C VAL A 517 33.78 -3.50 -19.11
N PRO A 518 32.57 -3.49 -18.51
CA PRO A 518 32.42 -3.69 -17.08
C PRO A 518 32.75 -5.14 -16.68
N PRO A 519 33.15 -5.39 -15.41
CA PRO A 519 33.22 -6.73 -14.84
C PRO A 519 31.89 -7.45 -15.01
N LEU A 520 31.91 -8.67 -15.61
CA LEU A 520 30.74 -9.50 -15.85
C LEU A 520 30.67 -10.63 -14.82
N GLY A 521 29.65 -10.58 -13.96
CA GLY A 521 29.32 -11.58 -12.97
C GLY A 521 28.04 -12.34 -13.31
N ILE A 522 27.71 -13.30 -12.47
CA ILE A 522 26.49 -14.12 -12.62
C ILE A 522 25.66 -14.12 -11.35
N MET A 523 24.36 -14.19 -11.50
CA MET A 523 23.45 -14.52 -10.42
C MET A 523 23.43 -16.03 -10.23
N VAL A 524 23.81 -16.47 -9.02
CA VAL A 524 23.79 -17.89 -8.65
C VAL A 524 22.43 -18.20 -8.03
N GLU A 525 21.52 -18.62 -8.87
CA GLU A 525 20.13 -18.89 -8.50
C GLU A 525 19.63 -20.23 -9.06
N VAL A 526 20.38 -20.82 -10.00
CA VAL A 526 20.15 -22.18 -10.52
C VAL A 526 21.03 -23.15 -9.77
N PRO A 527 20.51 -24.21 -9.11
CA PRO A 527 21.29 -25.15 -8.30
C PRO A 527 22.49 -25.77 -9.05
N ALA A 528 22.35 -26.01 -10.37
CA ALA A 528 23.43 -26.54 -11.20
C ALA A 528 24.69 -25.64 -11.17
N VAL A 529 24.50 -24.32 -11.14
CA VAL A 529 25.62 -23.35 -11.04
C VAL A 529 26.27 -23.41 -9.68
N ALA A 530 25.48 -23.41 -8.59
CA ALA A 530 26.00 -23.47 -7.23
C ALA A 530 26.81 -24.76 -6.99
N ILE A 531 26.35 -25.89 -7.54
CA ILE A 531 27.05 -27.19 -7.46
C ILE A 531 28.36 -27.16 -8.25
N ALA A 532 28.34 -26.60 -9.48
CA ALA A 532 29.48 -26.61 -10.40
C ALA A 532 30.21 -25.27 -10.47
N ILE A 533 30.15 -24.45 -9.41
CA ILE A 533 30.59 -23.04 -9.40
C ILE A 533 32.01 -22.84 -9.92
N GLY A 534 32.93 -23.76 -9.64
CA GLY A 534 34.31 -23.69 -10.11
C GLY A 534 34.50 -23.81 -11.63
N ARG A 535 33.44 -24.10 -12.40
CA ARG A 535 33.48 -24.13 -13.87
C ARG A 535 33.12 -22.77 -14.51
N PHE A 536 32.66 -21.81 -13.71
CA PHE A 536 32.22 -20.50 -14.17
C PHE A 536 33.29 -19.44 -13.89
N ASP A 537 33.93 -18.92 -14.95
CA ASP A 537 34.90 -17.84 -14.87
C ASP A 537 34.19 -16.47 -14.86
N ALA A 538 33.39 -16.21 -13.83
CA ALA A 538 32.73 -14.92 -13.64
C ALA A 538 33.60 -13.96 -12.81
N ALA A 539 33.46 -12.65 -13.02
CA ALA A 539 34.23 -11.66 -12.27
C ALA A 539 33.79 -11.57 -10.79
N PHE A 540 32.53 -11.89 -10.50
CA PHE A 540 31.93 -11.94 -9.17
C PHE A 540 30.69 -12.83 -9.21
N TYR A 541 30.17 -13.18 -8.04
CA TYR A 541 28.97 -13.99 -7.88
C TYR A 541 27.98 -13.28 -6.95
N SER A 542 26.70 -13.33 -7.30
CA SER A 542 25.63 -12.82 -6.43
C SER A 542 24.56 -13.92 -6.29
N ILE A 543 24.27 -14.34 -5.07
CA ILE A 543 23.32 -15.42 -4.83
C ILE A 543 21.90 -14.86 -4.79
N GLY A 544 21.08 -15.28 -5.76
CA GLY A 544 19.66 -14.96 -5.85
C GLY A 544 18.83 -15.97 -5.05
N THR A 545 18.68 -15.76 -3.74
CA THR A 545 18.10 -16.77 -2.84
C THR A 545 16.64 -17.08 -3.15
N ASN A 546 15.86 -16.13 -3.68
CA ASN A 546 14.46 -16.38 -4.00
C ASN A 546 14.28 -17.51 -5.02
N ASP A 547 14.96 -17.42 -6.15
CA ASP A 547 14.91 -18.46 -7.19
C ASP A 547 15.72 -19.70 -6.78
N LEU A 548 16.84 -19.53 -6.04
CA LEU A 548 17.61 -20.68 -5.54
C LEU A 548 16.77 -21.57 -4.61
N VAL A 549 16.04 -20.98 -3.65
CA VAL A 549 15.11 -21.73 -2.77
C VAL A 549 14.06 -22.43 -3.60
N GLN A 550 13.40 -21.72 -4.52
CA GLN A 550 12.37 -22.26 -5.41
C GLN A 550 12.84 -23.49 -6.17
N TYR A 551 14.02 -23.42 -6.76
CA TYR A 551 14.54 -24.53 -7.59
C TYR A 551 15.15 -25.67 -6.77
N VAL A 552 15.69 -25.41 -5.58
CA VAL A 552 16.18 -26.45 -4.67
C VAL A 552 15.03 -27.24 -4.06
N THR A 553 13.98 -26.55 -3.61
CA THR A 553 12.82 -27.17 -2.96
C THR A 553 11.74 -27.61 -3.96
N ALA A 554 11.86 -27.25 -5.24
CA ALA A 554 10.86 -27.48 -6.28
C ALA A 554 9.47 -26.91 -5.93
N CYS A 555 9.41 -25.81 -5.18
CA CYS A 555 8.20 -25.16 -4.72
C CYS A 555 8.06 -23.78 -5.35
N SER A 556 6.89 -23.46 -5.91
CA SER A 556 6.60 -22.11 -6.37
C SER A 556 6.48 -21.15 -5.17
N ARG A 557 7.23 -20.06 -5.20
CA ARG A 557 7.14 -18.97 -4.20
C ARG A 557 5.78 -18.27 -4.18
N GLU A 558 4.98 -18.43 -5.23
CA GLU A 558 3.66 -17.82 -5.38
C GLU A 558 2.53 -18.71 -4.87
N SER A 559 2.81 -20.00 -4.58
CA SER A 559 1.80 -20.92 -4.10
C SER A 559 1.66 -20.84 -2.58
N ALA A 560 0.54 -20.34 -2.11
CA ALA A 560 0.21 -20.33 -0.68
C ALA A 560 0.18 -21.73 -0.06
N ASP A 561 -0.25 -22.74 -0.83
CA ASP A 561 -0.35 -24.15 -0.39
C ASP A 561 1.02 -24.80 -0.17
N LEU A 562 2.07 -24.26 -0.79
CA LEU A 562 3.43 -24.79 -0.72
C LEU A 562 4.35 -23.93 0.16
N SER A 563 3.84 -22.90 0.80
CA SER A 563 4.63 -21.95 1.61
C SER A 563 5.45 -22.63 2.72
N ALA A 564 4.93 -23.71 3.31
CA ALA A 564 5.64 -24.48 4.32
C ALA A 564 6.86 -25.27 3.78
N LEU A 565 6.93 -25.51 2.47
CA LEU A 565 8.04 -26.18 1.79
C LEU A 565 9.06 -25.18 1.22
N TYR A 566 8.64 -23.95 1.00
CA TYR A 566 9.52 -22.86 0.57
C TYR A 566 10.27 -22.30 1.79
N ASP A 567 11.26 -23.07 2.26
CA ASP A 567 12.03 -22.74 3.47
C ASP A 567 13.43 -22.22 3.08
N PRO A 568 13.72 -20.92 3.33
CA PRO A 568 15.05 -20.34 3.13
C PRO A 568 16.14 -21.00 3.99
N LEU A 569 15.79 -21.59 5.13
CA LEU A 569 16.72 -22.30 6.03
C LEU A 569 16.87 -23.78 5.68
N ASN A 570 16.31 -24.22 4.55
CA ASN A 570 16.51 -25.60 4.09
C ASN A 570 18.01 -25.94 4.04
N PRO A 571 18.45 -27.06 4.67
CA PRO A 571 19.86 -27.41 4.75
C PRO A 571 20.57 -27.47 3.39
N ALA A 572 19.88 -27.92 2.32
CA ALA A 572 20.46 -27.96 0.98
C ALA A 572 20.70 -26.54 0.42
N VAL A 573 19.83 -25.59 0.71
CA VAL A 573 20.02 -24.19 0.32
C VAL A 573 21.24 -23.59 1.03
N LEU A 574 21.34 -23.76 2.34
CA LEU A 574 22.47 -23.25 3.14
C LEU A 574 23.80 -23.89 2.73
N GLU A 575 23.80 -25.19 2.40
CA GLU A 575 25.01 -25.86 1.88
C GLU A 575 25.46 -25.28 0.55
N LEU A 576 24.52 -25.00 -0.38
CA LEU A 576 24.85 -24.39 -1.65
C LEU A 576 25.38 -22.96 -1.49
N ILE A 577 24.81 -22.17 -0.59
CA ILE A 577 25.30 -20.82 -0.24
C ILE A 577 26.73 -20.93 0.29
N ALA A 578 26.98 -21.80 1.26
CA ALA A 578 28.31 -22.01 1.84
C ALA A 578 29.36 -22.46 0.81
N ARG A 579 28.97 -23.34 -0.13
CA ARG A 579 29.80 -23.80 -1.24
C ARG A 579 30.23 -22.65 -2.14
N VAL A 580 29.29 -21.78 -2.54
CA VAL A 580 29.58 -20.61 -3.38
C VAL A 580 30.48 -19.63 -2.63
N ALA A 581 30.19 -19.35 -1.35
CA ALA A 581 31.02 -18.50 -0.50
C ALA A 581 32.46 -19.04 -0.36
N ALA A 582 32.61 -20.34 -0.16
CA ALA A 582 33.94 -21.00 -0.06
C ALA A 582 34.72 -20.89 -1.39
N HIS A 583 34.03 -21.07 -2.54
CA HIS A 583 34.65 -20.87 -3.85
C HIS A 583 35.12 -19.43 -4.06
N GLY A 584 34.27 -18.44 -3.70
CA GLY A 584 34.63 -17.03 -3.78
C GLY A 584 35.90 -16.71 -2.99
N ARG A 585 35.97 -17.16 -1.74
CA ARG A 585 37.18 -17.02 -0.92
C ARG A 585 38.41 -17.67 -1.55
N ALA A 586 38.29 -18.89 -2.04
CA ALA A 586 39.39 -19.62 -2.65
C ALA A 586 39.87 -19.00 -3.97
N SER A 587 39.00 -18.39 -4.76
CA SER A 587 39.30 -17.76 -6.05
C SER A 587 39.57 -16.25 -5.95
N GLY A 588 39.48 -15.63 -4.74
CA GLY A 588 39.59 -14.18 -4.53
C GLY A 588 38.46 -13.38 -5.20
N ARG A 589 37.29 -13.98 -5.40
CA ARG A 589 36.15 -13.33 -6.06
C ARG A 589 35.09 -12.97 -5.03
N GLU A 590 34.49 -11.81 -5.24
CA GLU A 590 33.38 -11.33 -4.42
C GLU A 590 32.17 -12.26 -4.54
N VAL A 591 31.56 -12.60 -3.39
CA VAL A 591 30.28 -13.29 -3.30
C VAL A 591 29.32 -12.44 -2.46
N SER A 592 28.18 -12.08 -3.04
CA SER A 592 27.11 -11.37 -2.35
C SER A 592 25.82 -12.19 -2.33
N VAL A 593 24.88 -11.81 -1.46
CA VAL A 593 23.50 -12.30 -1.46
C VAL A 593 22.57 -11.13 -1.72
N CYS A 594 21.62 -11.28 -2.66
CA CYS A 594 20.70 -10.20 -3.07
C CYS A 594 19.21 -10.57 -3.01
N GLY A 595 18.87 -11.80 -2.61
CA GLY A 595 17.48 -12.22 -2.39
C GLY A 595 16.92 -11.72 -1.06
N GLU A 596 15.68 -12.08 -0.77
CA GLU A 596 14.95 -11.66 0.44
C GLU A 596 15.66 -12.07 1.75
N MET A 597 16.35 -13.20 1.76
CA MET A 597 17.16 -13.64 2.92
C MET A 597 18.15 -12.56 3.38
N ALA A 598 18.72 -11.78 2.46
CA ALA A 598 19.65 -10.71 2.82
C ALA A 598 18.97 -9.54 3.54
N SER A 599 17.67 -9.35 3.35
CA SER A 599 16.85 -8.27 3.92
C SER A 599 16.17 -8.66 5.23
N ASP A 600 16.24 -9.93 5.62
CA ASP A 600 15.66 -10.46 6.85
C ASP A 600 16.72 -10.55 7.95
N PRO A 601 16.62 -9.73 9.03
CA PRO A 601 17.60 -9.73 10.10
C PRO A 601 17.69 -11.07 10.86
N GLU A 602 16.64 -11.91 10.83
CA GLU A 602 16.66 -13.24 11.46
C GLU A 602 17.45 -14.25 10.62
N LEU A 603 17.51 -14.05 9.29
CA LEU A 603 18.23 -14.93 8.38
C LEU A 603 19.69 -14.49 8.15
N VAL A 604 20.03 -13.23 8.39
CA VAL A 604 21.37 -12.68 8.21
C VAL A 604 22.46 -13.48 8.97
N PRO A 605 22.29 -13.90 10.25
CA PRO A 605 23.29 -14.70 10.95
C PRO A 605 23.66 -15.98 10.20
N HIS A 606 22.69 -16.67 9.60
CA HIS A 606 22.95 -17.91 8.83
C HIS A 606 23.77 -17.65 7.56
N LEU A 607 23.58 -16.49 6.92
CA LEU A 607 24.40 -16.08 5.78
C LEU A 607 25.84 -15.76 6.18
N LEU A 608 26.03 -15.09 7.32
CA LEU A 608 27.35 -14.80 7.86
C LEU A 608 28.08 -16.08 8.29
N ASP A 609 27.37 -17.04 8.90
CA ASP A 609 27.91 -18.36 9.26
C ASP A 609 28.32 -19.18 8.02
N ALA A 610 27.58 -19.05 6.91
CA ALA A 610 27.95 -19.61 5.61
C ALA A 610 29.18 -18.91 4.99
N GLY A 611 29.63 -17.79 5.56
CA GLY A 611 30.83 -17.06 5.15
C GLY A 611 30.57 -15.97 4.11
N ILE A 612 29.34 -15.47 4.01
CA ILE A 612 28.98 -14.30 3.21
C ILE A 612 29.43 -13.02 3.94
N THR A 613 30.04 -12.09 3.20
CA THR A 613 30.50 -10.79 3.70
C THR A 613 29.98 -9.61 2.87
N SER A 614 29.05 -9.86 1.97
CA SER A 614 28.40 -8.84 1.15
C SER A 614 26.91 -9.15 1.00
N LEU A 615 26.05 -8.21 1.44
CA LEU A 615 24.60 -8.31 1.43
C LEU A 615 24.03 -7.18 0.61
N SER A 616 23.09 -7.46 -0.28
CA SER A 616 22.32 -6.45 -1.01
C SER A 616 20.86 -6.53 -0.57
N VAL A 617 20.38 -5.49 0.09
CA VAL A 617 19.15 -5.51 0.88
C VAL A 617 18.13 -4.50 0.33
N ALA A 618 16.85 -4.69 0.65
CA ALA A 618 15.84 -3.67 0.44
C ALA A 618 16.23 -2.40 1.24
N PRO A 619 16.07 -1.17 0.71
CA PRO A 619 16.42 0.07 1.41
C PRO A 619 15.78 0.20 2.80
N SER A 620 14.55 -0.28 2.96
CA SER A 620 13.82 -0.31 4.24
C SER A 620 14.42 -1.27 5.27
N ALA A 621 15.26 -2.22 4.85
CA ALA A 621 15.89 -3.20 5.73
C ALA A 621 17.31 -2.78 6.18
N LEU A 622 17.87 -1.72 5.60
CA LEU A 622 19.26 -1.34 5.73
C LEU A 622 19.74 -1.22 7.19
N GLY A 623 19.00 -0.49 8.04
CA GLY A 623 19.36 -0.30 9.46
C GLY A 623 19.31 -1.60 10.25
N ARG A 624 18.19 -2.34 10.13
CA ARG A 624 17.99 -3.60 10.88
C ARG A 624 18.96 -4.70 10.47
N VAL A 625 19.35 -4.78 9.19
CA VAL A 625 20.37 -5.73 8.72
C VAL A 625 21.74 -5.36 9.27
N LYS A 626 22.12 -4.08 9.24
CA LYS A 626 23.39 -3.64 9.85
C LYS A 626 23.43 -3.89 11.35
N HIS A 627 22.31 -3.74 12.05
CA HIS A 627 22.17 -4.12 13.45
C HIS A 627 22.38 -5.63 13.64
N ALA A 628 21.69 -6.48 12.87
CA ALA A 628 21.86 -7.93 12.94
C ALA A 628 23.31 -8.37 12.67
N VAL A 629 24.00 -7.68 11.75
CA VAL A 629 25.44 -7.89 11.53
C VAL A 629 26.25 -7.54 12.78
N SER A 630 25.93 -6.41 13.45
CA SER A 630 26.70 -5.97 14.64
C SER A 630 26.53 -6.91 15.84
N ASP A 631 25.40 -7.60 15.93
CA ASP A 631 25.11 -8.56 17.00
C ASP A 631 25.72 -9.95 16.74
N HIS A 632 26.17 -10.21 15.52
CA HIS A 632 26.74 -11.51 15.15
C HIS A 632 28.14 -11.69 15.74
N ALA A 633 28.34 -12.81 16.42
CA ALA A 633 29.56 -13.06 17.21
C ALA A 633 30.84 -13.30 16.39
N ARG A 634 30.74 -13.62 15.08
CA ARG A 634 31.87 -13.94 14.18
C ARG A 634 32.28 -12.78 13.31
#